data_450e8317196ec27bb4a149dac6dd3464
#
_entry.id   450e8317196ec27bb4a149dac6dd3464
#
_cell.length_a   1.000
_cell.length_b   1.000
_cell.length_c   1.000
_cell.angle_alpha   90.00
_cell.angle_beta   90.00
_cell.angle_gamma   90.00
#
_symmetry.space_group_name_H-M   'P 1'
#
loop_
_entity.id
_entity.type
_entity.pdbx_description
1 polymer ?
#
loop_
_entity_poly.entity_id
_entity_poly.type
_entity_poly.pdbx_seq_one_letter_code
_entity_poly.pdbx_strand_id
1 'polypeptide(L)'
;MIFPRSLTLLLIFAAFSAMAHAADPVFPQRPLRIIVPFTAGSATDVIARIVMPALTEKWSRQAVTDNRPSAGGIIACTILAESPPDGHTLMVTGSNYAGSMALYDKLPFDPVRNITGVAQLGSTPLVLVVAPGLGLKTAKEFIAAAKAKPGQFNFGSTGIGSGPHYGAALFNYTAGINAVHVPYRGSPESLTDLMSGRLQYILTPVLAATSLIRSGRILALGVTTSYRAQAFPDVPSLADALPGFEYQG
;
A
#
# COMPACT_ATOMS: atom_id res chain seq x y z
N MET A 1 35.66 57.00 37.25
CA MET A 1 34.26 56.55 37.20
C MET A 1 34.22 55.08 37.42
N ILE A 2 33.84 54.66 38.64
CA ILE A 2 33.75 53.22 39.02
C ILE A 2 32.30 52.83 38.83
N PHE A 3 32.01 52.06 37.79
CA PHE A 3 30.66 51.50 37.61
C PHE A 3 30.40 50.51 38.74
N PRO A 4 29.19 50.54 39.36
CA PRO A 4 28.87 49.64 40.45
C PRO A 4 28.79 48.18 39.88
N ARG A 5 29.52 47.29 40.58
CA ARG A 5 29.60 45.83 40.22
C ARG A 5 28.24 45.16 40.01
N SER A 6 27.17 45.68 40.59
CA SER A 6 25.79 45.23 40.40
C SER A 6 25.24 45.47 39.00
N LEU A 7 25.64 46.55 38.31
CA LEU A 7 25.18 46.87 36.93
C LEU A 7 25.81 45.95 35.90
N THR A 8 27.06 45.57 36.15
CA THR A 8 27.79 44.62 35.28
C THR A 8 27.20 43.18 35.36
N LEU A 9 26.81 42.75 36.56
CA LEU A 9 26.15 41.42 36.71
C LEU A 9 24.76 41.41 36.05
N LEU A 10 23.99 42.51 36.10
CA LEU A 10 22.68 42.58 35.47
C LEU A 10 22.77 42.53 33.93
N LEU A 11 23.77 43.17 33.37
CA LEU A 11 24.02 43.13 31.90
C LEU A 11 24.49 41.76 31.39
N ILE A 12 25.27 41.05 32.21
CA ILE A 12 25.69 39.67 31.86
C ILE A 12 24.47 38.71 31.96
N PHE A 13 23.59 38.85 32.94
CA PHE A 13 22.39 38.03 33.06
C PHE A 13 21.36 38.31 31.92
N ALA A 14 21.21 39.56 31.50
CA ALA A 14 20.37 39.95 30.37
C ALA A 14 20.92 39.44 29.02
N ALA A 15 22.24 39.41 28.85
CA ALA A 15 22.89 38.86 27.65
C ALA A 15 22.75 37.31 27.58
N PHE A 16 22.76 36.63 28.72
CA PHE A 16 22.56 35.18 28.77
C PHE A 16 21.08 34.78 28.50
N SER A 17 20.12 35.59 28.90
CA SER A 17 18.68 35.38 28.62
C SER A 17 18.33 35.59 27.13
N ALA A 18 19.07 36.47 26.41
CA ALA A 18 18.86 36.71 24.97
C ALA A 18 19.36 35.56 24.07
N MET A 19 20.24 34.67 24.58
CA MET A 19 20.73 33.51 23.82
C MET A 19 19.80 32.29 23.87
N ALA A 20 18.74 32.28 24.68
CA ALA A 20 17.87 31.14 24.90
C ALA A 20 16.67 31.01 23.95
N HIS A 21 16.55 31.89 22.95
CA HIS A 21 15.63 31.67 21.84
C HIS A 21 16.34 30.87 20.74
N ALA A 22 16.63 29.61 21.04
CA ALA A 22 16.88 28.67 19.96
C ALA A 22 15.55 28.58 19.18
N ALA A 23 15.54 29.12 17.96
CA ALA A 23 14.42 28.92 17.05
C ALA A 23 14.13 27.43 17.01
N ASP A 24 12.85 27.06 17.21
CA ASP A 24 12.45 25.65 17.12
C ASP A 24 13.00 25.07 15.82
N PRO A 25 13.73 23.97 15.90
CA PRO A 25 14.39 23.43 14.73
C PRO A 25 13.37 23.11 13.67
N VAL A 26 13.50 23.74 12.51
CA VAL A 26 12.59 23.60 11.37
C VAL A 26 12.51 22.13 10.95
N PHE A 27 11.33 21.54 11.02
CA PHE A 27 11.07 20.19 10.52
C PHE A 27 11.16 20.14 8.98
N PRO A 28 11.74 19.08 8.40
CA PRO A 28 12.46 17.97 9.00
C PRO A 28 13.97 18.29 9.19
N GLN A 29 14.54 17.85 10.31
CA GLN A 29 15.97 18.05 10.62
C GLN A 29 16.88 17.00 10.00
N ARG A 30 16.33 15.83 9.67
CA ARG A 30 17.02 14.65 9.13
C ARG A 30 16.19 14.01 8.00
N PRO A 31 16.76 13.10 7.20
CA PRO A 31 16.02 12.42 6.15
C PRO A 31 14.76 11.73 6.68
N LEU A 32 13.70 11.76 5.85
CA LEU A 32 12.47 11.04 6.12
C LEU A 32 12.62 9.56 5.73
N ARG A 33 12.17 8.67 6.60
CA ARG A 33 12.07 7.23 6.34
C ARG A 33 10.64 6.89 5.99
N ILE A 34 10.41 6.37 4.78
CA ILE A 34 9.09 5.94 4.31
C ILE A 34 9.05 4.42 4.32
N ILE A 35 8.41 3.83 5.32
CA ILE A 35 8.23 2.38 5.41
C ILE A 35 7.15 1.96 4.40
N VAL A 36 7.41 0.85 3.68
CA VAL A 36 6.47 0.23 2.75
C VAL A 36 6.30 -1.24 3.12
N PRO A 37 5.08 -1.73 3.38
CA PRO A 37 4.84 -3.08 3.91
C PRO A 37 4.93 -4.22 2.89
N PHE A 38 5.29 -3.91 1.64
CA PHE A 38 5.36 -4.87 0.54
C PHE A 38 6.68 -4.74 -0.24
N THR A 39 6.97 -5.71 -1.09
CA THR A 39 8.15 -5.68 -1.96
C THR A 39 8.14 -4.48 -2.90
N ALA A 40 9.34 -4.05 -3.31
CA ALA A 40 9.50 -2.97 -4.27
C ALA A 40 8.74 -3.28 -5.57
N GLY A 41 8.07 -2.26 -6.17
CA GLY A 41 7.19 -2.41 -7.32
C GLY A 41 5.75 -2.78 -6.97
N SER A 42 5.40 -3.03 -5.72
CA SER A 42 4.00 -3.09 -5.28
C SER A 42 3.35 -1.70 -5.31
N ALA A 43 2.02 -1.63 -5.35
CA ALA A 43 1.31 -0.36 -5.50
C ALA A 43 1.70 0.69 -4.45
N THR A 44 1.81 0.32 -3.19
CA THR A 44 2.23 1.22 -2.11
C THR A 44 3.67 1.73 -2.28
N ASP A 45 4.59 0.90 -2.81
CA ASP A 45 5.95 1.33 -3.12
C ASP A 45 5.96 2.34 -4.28
N VAL A 46 5.18 2.08 -5.32
CA VAL A 46 5.05 3.01 -6.46
C VAL A 46 4.47 4.35 -6.00
N ILE A 47 3.41 4.33 -5.17
CA ILE A 47 2.82 5.56 -4.61
C ILE A 47 3.83 6.31 -3.74
N ALA A 48 4.56 5.62 -2.86
CA ALA A 48 5.60 6.23 -2.06
C ALA A 48 6.64 6.95 -2.94
N ARG A 49 7.12 6.29 -4.01
CA ARG A 49 8.11 6.85 -4.94
C ARG A 49 7.58 8.00 -5.79
N ILE A 50 6.28 8.08 -6.04
CA ILE A 50 5.63 9.22 -6.70
C ILE A 50 5.61 10.45 -5.79
N VAL A 51 5.34 10.26 -4.49
CA VAL A 51 5.21 11.36 -3.52
C VAL A 51 6.57 11.87 -3.01
N MET A 52 7.56 10.99 -2.86
CA MET A 52 8.87 11.32 -2.28
C MET A 52 9.60 12.50 -2.94
N PRO A 53 9.67 12.64 -4.28
CA PRO A 53 10.33 13.78 -4.91
C PRO A 53 9.74 15.13 -4.46
N ALA A 54 8.41 15.23 -4.40
CA ALA A 54 7.72 16.45 -3.96
C ALA A 54 8.01 16.79 -2.49
N LEU A 55 8.09 15.77 -1.62
CA LEU A 55 8.48 15.97 -0.23
C LEU A 55 9.95 16.40 -0.10
N THR A 56 10.84 15.79 -0.89
CA THR A 56 12.27 16.14 -0.92
C THR A 56 12.48 17.59 -1.39
N GLU A 57 11.78 18.00 -2.42
CA GLU A 57 11.82 19.38 -2.95
C GLU A 57 11.31 20.38 -1.90
N LYS A 58 10.11 20.12 -1.34
CA LYS A 58 9.47 21.03 -0.39
C LYS A 58 10.32 21.26 0.88
N TRP A 59 10.96 20.21 1.38
CA TRP A 59 11.68 20.29 2.66
C TRP A 59 13.20 20.34 2.52
N SER A 60 13.73 20.26 1.31
CA SER A 60 15.19 20.19 1.06
C SER A 60 15.88 19.10 1.89
N ARG A 61 15.18 17.99 2.12
CA ARG A 61 15.65 16.80 2.86
C ARG A 61 15.25 15.54 2.10
N GLN A 62 16.16 14.58 2.04
CA GLN A 62 15.89 13.29 1.39
C GLN A 62 14.75 12.55 2.06
N ALA A 63 13.89 11.92 1.24
CA ALA A 63 12.99 10.86 1.67
C ALA A 63 13.51 9.51 1.14
N VAL A 64 13.57 8.49 1.99
CA VAL A 64 14.10 7.17 1.65
C VAL A 64 13.03 6.10 1.86
N THR A 65 12.79 5.29 0.83
CA THR A 65 11.88 4.14 0.93
C THR A 65 12.58 2.97 1.61
N ASP A 66 11.92 2.39 2.61
CA ASP A 66 12.35 1.20 3.34
C ASP A 66 11.27 0.11 3.20
N ASN A 67 11.48 -0.81 2.26
CA ASN A 67 10.54 -1.90 2.03
C ASN A 67 10.71 -2.98 3.12
N ARG A 68 9.63 -3.24 3.88
CA ARG A 68 9.54 -4.24 4.96
C ARG A 68 8.42 -5.23 4.69
N PRO A 69 8.58 -6.11 3.69
CA PRO A 69 7.55 -7.04 3.30
C PRO A 69 7.29 -8.10 4.37
N SER A 70 6.02 -8.26 4.72
CA SER A 70 5.56 -9.29 5.65
C SER A 70 4.10 -9.65 5.38
N ALA A 71 3.62 -10.77 5.93
CA ALA A 71 2.22 -11.16 5.82
C ALA A 71 1.30 -10.04 6.33
N GLY A 72 0.50 -9.46 5.43
CA GLY A 72 -0.41 -8.37 5.73
C GLY A 72 0.24 -7.06 6.20
N GLY A 73 1.59 -6.95 6.23
CA GLY A 73 2.28 -5.71 6.61
C GLY A 73 2.50 -5.51 8.11
N ILE A 74 2.26 -6.50 8.96
CA ILE A 74 2.34 -6.37 10.43
C ILE A 74 3.73 -5.93 10.89
N ILE A 75 4.81 -6.47 10.31
CA ILE A 75 6.19 -6.08 10.68
C ILE A 75 6.41 -4.58 10.40
N ALA A 76 5.95 -4.09 9.27
CA ALA A 76 6.06 -2.66 8.93
C ALA A 76 5.30 -1.77 9.92
N CYS A 77 4.09 -2.17 10.31
CA CYS A 77 3.29 -1.48 11.32
C CYS A 77 3.97 -1.49 12.69
N THR A 78 4.56 -2.62 13.10
CA THR A 78 5.30 -2.74 14.37
C THR A 78 6.50 -1.79 14.39
N ILE A 79 7.30 -1.77 13.31
CA ILE A 79 8.45 -0.87 13.20
C ILE A 79 8.01 0.60 13.27
N LEU A 80 6.89 0.96 12.63
CA LEU A 80 6.35 2.32 12.72
C LEU A 80 5.91 2.66 14.14
N ALA A 81 5.15 1.76 14.78
CA ALA A 81 4.63 1.95 16.14
C ALA A 81 5.73 2.10 17.20
N GLU A 82 6.89 1.45 16.98
CA GLU A 82 8.08 1.54 17.83
C GLU A 82 9.00 2.73 17.48
N SER A 83 8.75 3.41 16.37
CA SER A 83 9.56 4.56 15.94
C SER A 83 9.23 5.81 16.77
N PRO A 84 10.18 6.75 16.97
CA PRO A 84 9.91 8.02 17.60
C PRO A 84 8.77 8.77 16.91
N PRO A 85 7.79 9.33 17.63
CA PRO A 85 6.63 10.03 17.03
C PRO A 85 6.97 11.47 16.63
N ASP A 86 8.13 11.67 16.01
CA ASP A 86 8.68 12.96 15.61
C ASP A 86 8.44 13.32 14.13
N GLY A 87 7.65 12.52 13.42
CA GLY A 87 7.29 12.73 12.03
C GLY A 87 8.35 12.31 11.00
N HIS A 88 9.55 11.86 11.42
CA HIS A 88 10.60 11.45 10.47
C HIS A 88 10.45 10.02 9.97
N THR A 89 9.63 9.19 10.63
CA THR A 89 9.28 7.86 10.15
C THR A 89 7.80 7.85 9.78
N LEU A 90 7.52 7.60 8.51
CA LEU A 90 6.18 7.52 7.95
C LEU A 90 5.99 6.14 7.32
N MET A 91 4.76 5.76 7.04
CA MET A 91 4.44 4.53 6.31
C MET A 91 3.41 4.82 5.22
N VAL A 92 3.64 4.29 4.02
CA VAL A 92 2.62 4.23 2.98
C VAL A 92 2.01 2.84 3.00
N THR A 93 0.73 2.76 3.37
CA THR A 93 -0.02 1.51 3.52
C THR A 93 -1.39 1.62 2.84
N GLY A 94 -2.14 0.54 2.81
CA GLY A 94 -3.49 0.48 2.26
C GLY A 94 -4.45 -0.24 3.22
N SER A 95 -5.50 -0.86 2.67
CA SER A 95 -6.52 -1.60 3.41
C SER A 95 -5.99 -2.74 4.29
N ASN A 96 -4.76 -3.22 4.05
CA ASN A 96 -4.09 -4.19 4.91
C ASN A 96 -3.95 -3.74 6.36
N TYR A 97 -3.79 -2.44 6.60
CA TYR A 97 -3.72 -1.90 7.97
C TYR A 97 -5.04 -2.11 8.72
N ALA A 98 -6.15 -1.67 8.13
CA ALA A 98 -7.48 -1.89 8.70
C ALA A 98 -7.83 -3.39 8.79
N GLY A 99 -7.46 -4.16 7.75
CA GLY A 99 -7.71 -5.60 7.70
C GLY A 99 -6.97 -6.40 8.76
N SER A 100 -5.80 -5.95 9.19
CA SER A 100 -5.05 -6.62 10.26
C SER A 100 -5.81 -6.63 11.59
N MET A 101 -6.58 -5.57 11.88
CA MET A 101 -7.41 -5.47 13.09
C MET A 101 -8.53 -6.52 13.12
N ALA A 102 -9.03 -6.90 11.95
CA ALA A 102 -10.12 -7.89 11.85
C ALA A 102 -9.61 -9.34 11.79
N LEU A 103 -8.35 -9.57 11.42
CA LEU A 103 -7.80 -10.92 11.21
C LEU A 103 -6.98 -11.45 12.37
N TYR A 104 -6.44 -10.57 13.21
CA TYR A 104 -5.54 -10.98 14.28
C TYR A 104 -6.09 -10.59 15.64
N ASP A 105 -6.32 -11.57 16.49
CA ASP A 105 -6.79 -11.36 17.88
C ASP A 105 -5.77 -10.59 18.72
N LYS A 106 -4.48 -10.70 18.37
CA LYS A 106 -3.40 -10.00 19.07
C LYS A 106 -2.43 -9.42 18.05
N LEU A 107 -2.27 -8.11 18.09
CA LEU A 107 -1.25 -7.38 17.35
C LEU A 107 -0.13 -6.96 18.30
N PRO A 108 1.13 -6.88 17.85
CA PRO A 108 2.25 -6.40 18.68
C PRO A 108 2.23 -4.88 18.92
N PHE A 109 1.19 -4.19 18.46
CA PHE A 109 0.96 -2.74 18.62
C PHE A 109 -0.53 -2.47 18.77
N ASP A 110 -0.87 -1.33 19.35
CA ASP A 110 -2.25 -0.83 19.36
C ASP A 110 -2.51 -0.03 18.08
N PRO A 111 -3.34 -0.52 17.15
CA PRO A 111 -3.55 0.12 15.87
C PRO A 111 -4.28 1.46 15.96
N VAL A 112 -4.99 1.72 17.04
CA VAL A 112 -5.72 2.99 17.24
C VAL A 112 -4.86 4.03 17.93
N ARG A 113 -3.99 3.62 18.87
CA ARG A 113 -3.23 4.53 19.73
C ARG A 113 -1.80 4.76 19.26
N ASN A 114 -1.16 3.75 18.64
CA ASN A 114 0.26 3.85 18.30
C ASN A 114 0.52 4.44 16.91
N ILE A 115 -0.49 4.49 16.02
CA ILE A 115 -0.33 4.96 14.65
C ILE A 115 -1.43 5.97 14.32
N THR A 116 -1.01 7.14 13.82
CA THR A 116 -1.91 8.22 13.40
C THR A 116 -1.92 8.37 11.89
N GLY A 117 -3.10 8.46 11.29
CA GLY A 117 -3.24 8.77 9.86
C GLY A 117 -2.85 10.22 9.56
N VAL A 118 -2.01 10.41 8.54
CA VAL A 118 -1.55 11.76 8.13
C VAL A 118 -2.37 12.27 6.95
N ALA A 119 -2.44 11.53 5.87
CA ALA A 119 -3.19 11.89 4.67
C ALA A 119 -3.55 10.65 3.85
N GLN A 120 -4.67 10.72 3.16
CA GLN A 120 -5.01 9.78 2.11
C GLN A 120 -4.33 10.23 0.81
N LEU A 121 -3.43 9.40 0.27
CA LEU A 121 -2.70 9.72 -0.97
C LEU A 121 -3.51 9.43 -2.24
N GLY A 122 -4.51 8.57 -2.13
CA GLY A 122 -5.39 8.18 -3.22
C GLY A 122 -6.09 6.87 -2.94
N SER A 123 -6.86 6.40 -3.92
CA SER A 123 -7.43 5.05 -3.97
C SER A 123 -7.12 4.43 -5.31
N THR A 124 -7.01 3.11 -5.36
CA THR A 124 -6.76 2.38 -6.60
C THR A 124 -7.70 1.19 -6.71
N PRO A 125 -8.42 1.05 -7.83
CA PRO A 125 -9.18 -0.17 -8.07
C PRO A 125 -8.25 -1.36 -8.23
N LEU A 126 -8.76 -2.55 -7.96
CA LEU A 126 -8.11 -3.76 -8.40
C LEU A 126 -8.57 -4.10 -9.81
N VAL A 127 -7.77 -4.88 -10.51
CA VAL A 127 -8.08 -5.47 -11.80
C VAL A 127 -7.94 -6.97 -11.71
N LEU A 128 -8.94 -7.70 -12.21
CA LEU A 128 -8.87 -9.15 -12.41
C LEU A 128 -7.96 -9.41 -13.61
N VAL A 129 -6.82 -10.00 -13.37
CA VAL A 129 -5.87 -10.41 -14.40
C VAL A 129 -5.71 -11.93 -14.41
N VAL A 130 -5.54 -12.49 -15.60
CA VAL A 130 -5.37 -13.93 -15.82
C VAL A 130 -4.12 -14.22 -16.62
N ALA A 131 -3.62 -15.46 -16.50
CA ALA A 131 -2.55 -15.97 -17.36
C ALA A 131 -3.04 -16.05 -18.81
N PRO A 132 -2.25 -15.59 -19.79
CA PRO A 132 -2.64 -15.62 -21.21
C PRO A 132 -2.96 -17.04 -21.70
N GLY A 133 -2.26 -18.05 -21.18
CA GLY A 133 -2.45 -19.47 -21.53
C GLY A 133 -3.79 -20.08 -21.14
N LEU A 134 -4.61 -19.39 -20.33
CA LEU A 134 -5.97 -19.84 -20.01
C LEU A 134 -6.95 -19.75 -21.18
N GLY A 135 -6.66 -18.91 -22.19
CA GLY A 135 -7.50 -18.74 -23.38
C GLY A 135 -8.85 -18.04 -23.11
N LEU A 136 -9.07 -17.52 -21.90
CA LEU A 136 -10.31 -16.83 -21.48
C LEU A 136 -10.21 -15.34 -21.78
N LYS A 137 -11.25 -14.76 -22.39
CA LYS A 137 -11.25 -13.37 -22.85
C LYS A 137 -12.17 -12.45 -22.04
N THR A 138 -13.08 -13.00 -21.28
CA THR A 138 -14.07 -12.23 -20.52
C THR A 138 -14.19 -12.72 -19.09
N ALA A 139 -14.63 -11.83 -18.17
CA ALA A 139 -14.90 -12.19 -16.78
C ALA A 139 -16.00 -13.27 -16.67
N LYS A 140 -17.01 -13.26 -17.56
CA LYS A 140 -18.07 -14.30 -17.61
C LYS A 140 -17.51 -15.67 -17.93
N GLU A 141 -16.66 -15.77 -18.96
CA GLU A 141 -15.98 -17.02 -19.32
C GLU A 141 -15.10 -17.52 -18.18
N PHE A 142 -14.35 -16.60 -17.54
CA PHE A 142 -13.51 -16.93 -16.37
C PHE A 142 -14.33 -17.50 -15.22
N ILE A 143 -15.40 -16.82 -14.82
CA ILE A 143 -16.28 -17.27 -13.73
C ILE A 143 -16.85 -18.66 -14.04
N ALA A 144 -17.33 -18.89 -15.26
CA ALA A 144 -17.87 -20.17 -15.69
C ALA A 144 -16.81 -21.29 -15.62
N ALA A 145 -15.60 -21.03 -16.12
CA ALA A 145 -14.50 -21.98 -16.10
C ALA A 145 -14.03 -22.32 -14.68
N ALA A 146 -13.94 -21.32 -13.79
CA ALA A 146 -13.53 -21.51 -12.41
C ALA A 146 -14.58 -22.30 -11.60
N LYS A 147 -15.88 -22.03 -11.83
CA LYS A 147 -16.98 -22.80 -11.21
C LYS A 147 -17.02 -24.25 -11.67
N ALA A 148 -16.69 -24.53 -12.93
CA ALA A 148 -16.66 -25.89 -13.46
C ALA A 148 -15.50 -26.74 -12.90
N LYS A 149 -14.50 -26.10 -12.27
CA LYS A 149 -13.28 -26.76 -11.74
C LYS A 149 -13.00 -26.35 -10.29
N PRO A 150 -13.90 -26.68 -9.33
CA PRO A 150 -13.75 -26.27 -7.93
C PRO A 150 -12.43 -26.79 -7.33
N GLY A 151 -11.69 -25.92 -6.65
CA GLY A 151 -10.42 -26.23 -5.99
C GLY A 151 -9.22 -26.37 -6.93
N GLN A 152 -9.39 -26.22 -8.26
CA GLN A 152 -8.30 -26.41 -9.22
C GLN A 152 -7.66 -25.08 -9.67
N PHE A 153 -8.28 -23.94 -9.38
CA PHE A 153 -7.72 -22.65 -9.69
C PHE A 153 -6.99 -22.09 -8.46
N ASN A 154 -5.78 -21.59 -8.69
CA ASN A 154 -4.99 -20.89 -7.69
C ASN A 154 -5.07 -19.39 -7.93
N PHE A 155 -5.27 -18.61 -6.87
CA PHE A 155 -5.19 -17.16 -6.96
C PHE A 155 -4.11 -16.59 -6.05
N GLY A 156 -3.43 -15.57 -6.54
CA GLY A 156 -2.39 -14.87 -5.80
C GLY A 156 -2.92 -13.65 -5.05
N SER A 157 -2.25 -13.28 -3.97
CA SER A 157 -2.40 -11.99 -3.31
C SER A 157 -1.07 -11.47 -2.79
N THR A 158 -1.04 -10.25 -2.28
CA THR A 158 0.14 -9.68 -1.59
C THR A 158 0.19 -10.07 -0.11
N GLY A 159 -0.42 -11.19 0.24
CA GLY A 159 -0.44 -11.76 1.59
C GLY A 159 -1.82 -11.74 2.23
N ILE A 160 -1.98 -12.55 3.28
CA ILE A 160 -3.22 -12.64 4.06
C ILE A 160 -3.52 -11.26 4.67
N GLY A 161 -4.77 -10.78 4.53
CA GLY A 161 -5.18 -9.47 5.02
C GLY A 161 -4.86 -8.29 4.11
N SER A 162 -4.24 -8.54 2.94
CA SER A 162 -4.02 -7.48 1.95
C SER A 162 -5.30 -7.15 1.16
N GLY A 163 -5.35 -5.96 0.55
CA GLY A 163 -6.45 -5.58 -0.34
C GLY A 163 -6.70 -6.59 -1.46
N PRO A 164 -5.68 -7.06 -2.18
CA PRO A 164 -5.81 -8.16 -3.13
C PRO A 164 -6.42 -9.45 -2.57
N HIS A 165 -6.10 -9.80 -1.32
CA HIS A 165 -6.71 -10.96 -0.67
C HIS A 165 -8.20 -10.77 -0.41
N TYR A 166 -8.58 -9.62 0.20
CA TYR A 166 -10.00 -9.31 0.46
C TYR A 166 -10.80 -9.18 -0.83
N GLY A 167 -10.27 -8.47 -1.82
CA GLY A 167 -10.94 -8.32 -3.11
C GLY A 167 -11.17 -9.66 -3.81
N ALA A 168 -10.17 -10.55 -3.80
CA ALA A 168 -10.30 -11.89 -4.38
C ALA A 168 -11.25 -12.79 -3.58
N ALA A 169 -11.20 -12.73 -2.24
CA ALA A 169 -12.10 -13.50 -1.39
C ALA A 169 -13.56 -13.08 -1.60
N LEU A 170 -13.83 -11.77 -1.65
CA LEU A 170 -15.17 -11.24 -1.93
C LEU A 170 -15.64 -11.63 -3.34
N PHE A 171 -14.76 -11.51 -4.35
CA PHE A 171 -15.07 -11.92 -5.72
C PHE A 171 -15.42 -13.41 -5.79
N ASN A 172 -14.62 -14.27 -5.17
CA ASN A 172 -14.86 -15.70 -5.13
C ASN A 172 -16.16 -16.04 -4.44
N TYR A 173 -16.43 -15.42 -3.30
CA TYR A 173 -17.68 -15.61 -2.56
C TYR A 173 -18.89 -15.20 -3.40
N THR A 174 -18.87 -13.99 -3.96
CA THR A 174 -19.99 -13.48 -4.76
C THR A 174 -20.19 -14.28 -6.04
N ALA A 175 -19.11 -14.70 -6.69
CA ALA A 175 -19.17 -15.52 -7.90
C ALA A 175 -19.44 -17.00 -7.63
N GLY A 176 -19.39 -17.50 -6.39
CA GLY A 176 -19.48 -18.92 -6.07
C GLY A 176 -18.31 -19.75 -6.61
N ILE A 177 -17.11 -19.18 -6.58
CA ILE A 177 -15.87 -19.83 -7.01
C ILE A 177 -15.19 -20.45 -5.79
N ASN A 178 -14.78 -21.71 -5.92
CA ASN A 178 -13.89 -22.37 -4.97
C ASN A 178 -12.47 -22.42 -5.58
N ALA A 179 -11.55 -21.60 -5.04
CA ALA A 179 -10.17 -21.51 -5.50
C ALA A 179 -9.18 -21.49 -4.33
N VAL A 180 -7.94 -21.91 -4.58
CA VAL A 180 -6.88 -22.01 -3.57
C VAL A 180 -6.09 -20.68 -3.51
N HIS A 181 -5.97 -20.14 -2.31
CA HIS A 181 -5.20 -18.91 -2.08
C HIS A 181 -3.70 -19.20 -1.95
N VAL A 182 -2.88 -18.45 -2.69
CA VAL A 182 -1.41 -18.48 -2.61
C VAL A 182 -0.92 -17.07 -2.21
N PRO A 183 -0.47 -16.89 -0.96
CA PRO A 183 0.02 -15.58 -0.50
C PRO A 183 1.45 -15.32 -0.92
N TYR A 184 1.74 -14.07 -1.35
CA TYR A 184 3.07 -13.55 -1.71
C TYR A 184 3.45 -12.36 -0.82
N ARG A 185 4.69 -11.90 -0.93
CA ARG A 185 5.19 -10.71 -0.20
C ARG A 185 4.87 -9.39 -0.91
N GLY A 186 4.45 -9.47 -2.17
CA GLY A 186 4.09 -8.31 -2.98
C GLY A 186 3.53 -8.69 -4.35
N SER A 187 3.16 -7.68 -5.14
CA SER A 187 2.58 -7.89 -6.47
C SER A 187 3.59 -8.46 -7.49
N PRO A 188 4.88 -8.09 -7.50
CA PRO A 188 5.82 -8.58 -8.52
C PRO A 188 5.97 -10.10 -8.54
N GLU A 189 6.07 -10.74 -7.37
CA GLU A 189 6.23 -12.19 -7.27
C GLU A 189 4.97 -12.92 -7.75
N SER A 190 3.80 -12.45 -7.31
CA SER A 190 2.52 -13.05 -7.73
C SER A 190 2.27 -12.88 -9.23
N LEU A 191 2.62 -11.72 -9.80
CA LEU A 191 2.51 -11.48 -11.24
C LEU A 191 3.47 -12.35 -12.06
N THR A 192 4.66 -12.64 -11.53
CA THR A 192 5.62 -13.56 -12.14
C THR A 192 5.04 -14.97 -12.20
N ASP A 193 4.45 -15.46 -11.12
CA ASP A 193 3.82 -16.77 -11.06
C ASP A 193 2.53 -16.85 -11.90
N LEU A 194 1.79 -15.74 -12.03
CA LEU A 194 0.69 -15.64 -12.97
C LEU A 194 1.16 -15.82 -14.43
N MET A 195 2.21 -15.11 -14.83
CA MET A 195 2.76 -15.21 -16.19
C MET A 195 3.32 -16.59 -16.52
N SER A 196 3.81 -17.32 -15.51
CA SER A 196 4.29 -18.70 -15.68
C SER A 196 3.17 -19.75 -15.66
N GLY A 197 1.92 -19.35 -15.39
CA GLY A 197 0.77 -20.26 -15.32
C GLY A 197 0.62 -21.01 -13.99
N ARG A 198 1.48 -20.76 -12.99
CA ARG A 198 1.35 -21.34 -11.63
C ARG A 198 0.11 -20.82 -10.91
N LEU A 199 -0.26 -19.57 -11.19
CA LEU A 199 -1.53 -18.97 -10.79
C LEU A 199 -2.43 -18.85 -12.01
N GLN A 200 -3.74 -19.02 -11.82
CA GLN A 200 -4.72 -18.82 -12.86
C GLN A 200 -5.20 -17.37 -12.91
N TYR A 201 -5.28 -16.70 -11.75
CA TYR A 201 -5.72 -15.31 -11.69
C TYR A 201 -5.21 -14.58 -10.45
N ILE A 202 -5.28 -13.26 -10.51
CA ILE A 202 -5.02 -12.36 -9.41
C ILE A 202 -5.99 -11.18 -9.50
N LEU A 203 -6.52 -10.70 -8.36
CA LEU A 203 -7.02 -9.35 -8.24
C LEU A 203 -5.88 -8.48 -7.70
N THR A 204 -5.34 -7.59 -8.52
CA THR A 204 -4.16 -6.78 -8.17
C THR A 204 -4.43 -5.30 -8.42
N PRO A 205 -3.80 -4.37 -7.66
CA PRO A 205 -3.93 -2.95 -7.96
C PRO A 205 -3.56 -2.64 -9.42
N VAL A 206 -4.42 -1.87 -10.08
CA VAL A 206 -4.21 -1.45 -11.49
C VAL A 206 -2.79 -0.93 -11.70
N LEU A 207 -2.29 -0.12 -10.77
CA LEU A 207 -0.97 0.48 -10.85
C LEU A 207 0.16 -0.55 -10.94
N ALA A 208 0.05 -1.67 -10.21
CA ALA A 208 1.08 -2.72 -10.20
C ALA A 208 1.08 -3.57 -11.49
N ALA A 209 -0.06 -3.65 -12.20
CA ALA A 209 -0.23 -4.50 -13.38
C ALA A 209 -0.12 -3.74 -14.71
N THR A 210 -0.11 -2.39 -14.67
CA THR A 210 -0.26 -1.54 -15.88
C THR A 210 0.72 -1.88 -17.00
N SER A 211 2.00 -2.04 -16.72
CA SER A 211 3.01 -2.33 -17.74
C SER A 211 2.82 -3.71 -18.37
N LEU A 212 2.44 -4.71 -17.57
CA LEU A 212 2.24 -6.07 -18.03
C LEU A 212 0.97 -6.23 -18.87
N ILE A 213 -0.10 -5.51 -18.49
CA ILE A 213 -1.35 -5.47 -19.28
C ILE A 213 -1.09 -4.80 -20.64
N ARG A 214 -0.43 -3.63 -20.65
CA ARG A 214 -0.11 -2.90 -21.88
C ARG A 214 0.82 -3.68 -22.84
N SER A 215 1.72 -4.48 -22.28
CA SER A 215 2.60 -5.33 -23.09
C SER A 215 1.97 -6.68 -23.49
N GLY A 216 0.71 -6.95 -23.11
CA GLY A 216 0.00 -8.18 -23.42
C GLY A 216 0.53 -9.42 -22.68
N ARG A 217 1.37 -9.26 -21.67
CA ARG A 217 1.94 -10.38 -20.90
C ARG A 217 0.95 -10.99 -19.93
N ILE A 218 -0.06 -10.25 -19.53
CA ILE A 218 -1.22 -10.71 -18.77
C ILE A 218 -2.48 -10.09 -19.38
N LEU A 219 -3.62 -10.73 -19.20
CA LEU A 219 -4.89 -10.28 -19.74
C LEU A 219 -5.77 -9.74 -18.62
N ALA A 220 -6.25 -8.48 -18.77
CA ALA A 220 -7.22 -7.86 -17.87
C ALA A 220 -8.64 -8.21 -18.27
N LEU A 221 -9.43 -8.78 -17.37
CA LEU A 221 -10.81 -9.18 -17.63
C LEU A 221 -11.86 -8.22 -17.06
N GLY A 222 -11.50 -7.41 -16.07
CA GLY A 222 -12.40 -6.44 -15.49
C GLY A 222 -11.80 -5.75 -14.27
N VAL A 223 -12.27 -4.52 -13.99
CA VAL A 223 -11.92 -3.76 -12.79
C VAL A 223 -12.96 -3.99 -11.69
N THR A 224 -12.54 -3.84 -10.43
CA THR A 224 -13.40 -4.13 -9.27
C THR A 224 -14.36 -3.00 -8.91
N THR A 225 -14.21 -1.83 -9.52
CA THR A 225 -15.08 -0.67 -9.32
C THR A 225 -16.28 -0.70 -10.27
N SER A 226 -17.37 -0.01 -9.92
CA SER A 226 -18.52 0.18 -10.78
C SER A 226 -18.23 1.07 -12.01
N TYR A 227 -17.13 1.81 -11.97
CA TYR A 227 -16.62 2.63 -13.08
C TYR A 227 -15.31 2.06 -13.63
N ARG A 228 -15.02 2.33 -14.90
CA ARG A 228 -13.80 1.90 -15.57
C ARG A 228 -12.59 2.68 -15.06
N ALA A 229 -11.46 2.02 -14.91
CA ALA A 229 -10.22 2.70 -14.55
C ALA A 229 -9.74 3.60 -15.70
N GLN A 230 -9.37 4.83 -15.38
CA GLN A 230 -8.87 5.79 -16.38
C GLN A 230 -7.63 5.25 -17.15
N ALA A 231 -6.80 4.45 -16.49
CA ALA A 231 -5.63 3.83 -17.11
C ALA A 231 -5.99 2.76 -18.16
N PHE A 232 -7.22 2.21 -18.10
CA PHE A 232 -7.73 1.13 -18.94
C PHE A 232 -9.21 1.35 -19.26
N PRO A 233 -9.53 2.33 -20.14
CA PRO A 233 -10.93 2.67 -20.45
C PRO A 233 -11.67 1.54 -21.17
N ASP A 234 -10.95 0.62 -21.80
CA ASP A 234 -11.52 -0.52 -22.52
C ASP A 234 -11.78 -1.74 -21.63
N VAL A 235 -11.24 -1.77 -20.40
CA VAL A 235 -11.46 -2.86 -19.46
C VAL A 235 -12.80 -2.63 -18.73
N PRO A 236 -13.77 -3.58 -18.84
CA PRO A 236 -15.10 -3.41 -18.26
C PRO A 236 -15.07 -3.47 -16.73
N SER A 237 -16.18 -3.08 -16.09
CA SER A 237 -16.42 -3.37 -14.68
C SER A 237 -16.70 -4.87 -14.48
N LEU A 238 -16.21 -5.45 -13.40
CA LEU A 238 -16.60 -6.80 -12.99
C LEU A 238 -18.10 -6.88 -12.65
N ALA A 239 -18.71 -5.78 -12.25
CA ALA A 239 -20.17 -5.69 -12.01
C ALA A 239 -20.98 -6.04 -13.27
N ASP A 240 -20.45 -5.84 -14.49
CA ASP A 240 -21.09 -6.22 -15.75
C ASP A 240 -21.24 -7.74 -15.90
N ALA A 241 -20.32 -8.49 -15.30
CA ALA A 241 -20.32 -9.95 -15.31
C ALA A 241 -20.87 -10.55 -14.00
N LEU A 242 -20.81 -9.81 -12.92
CA LEU A 242 -21.17 -10.22 -11.56
C LEU A 242 -21.93 -9.09 -10.87
N PRO A 243 -23.25 -8.93 -11.13
CA PRO A 243 -24.05 -7.86 -10.54
C PRO A 243 -23.96 -7.84 -9.01
N GLY A 244 -23.79 -6.64 -8.45
CA GLY A 244 -23.66 -6.42 -7.01
C GLY A 244 -22.23 -6.59 -6.48
N PHE A 245 -21.26 -6.97 -7.31
CA PHE A 245 -19.86 -6.99 -6.91
C PHE A 245 -19.22 -5.62 -7.10
N GLU A 246 -18.68 -5.08 -6.03
CA GLU A 246 -17.82 -3.90 -6.03
C GLU A 246 -16.77 -4.02 -4.93
N TYR A 247 -15.53 -3.63 -5.23
CA TYR A 247 -14.45 -3.56 -4.26
C TYR A 247 -13.49 -2.42 -4.61
N GLN A 248 -13.14 -1.60 -3.62
CA GLN A 248 -12.13 -0.56 -3.74
C GLN A 248 -11.11 -0.67 -2.60
N GLY A 249 -9.84 -0.68 -2.93
CA GLY A 249 -8.74 -0.79 -1.98
C GLY A 249 -8.02 0.54 -1.72
#